data_8ba8707e35852855941980907822088e
#
_entry.id   8ba8707e35852855941980907822088e
#
_cell.length_a   1.000
_cell.length_b   1.000
_cell.length_c   1.000
_cell.angle_alpha   90.00
_cell.angle_beta   90.00
_cell.angle_gamma   90.00
#
_symmetry.space_group_name_H-M   'P 1'
#
loop_
_entity.id
_entity.type
_entity.pdbx_description
1 polymer ?
#
loop_
_entity_poly.entity_id
_entity_poly.type
_entity_poly.pdbx_seq_one_letter_code
_entity_poly.pdbx_strand_id
1 'polypeptide(L)'
;AKKKSKFENKFKSTAASESRTANVRDERKVKDEQPKLSFNFKDFDFNQCPPGQTLEKWQEEKMLDKLVGRFVEVCSFTRQEAVQQGLLKVYGDFPENSHFKIPPHIKGEVSWGTIRKIGGQKPRLAGYIIESVFYPVFLDKDHLFYPSTKKHT
;
A
#
# COMPACT_ATOMS: atom_id res chain seq x y z
N ALA A 1 46.73 14.59 7.93
CA ALA A 1 46.33 13.43 8.71
C ALA A 1 45.56 13.80 9.98
N LYS A 2 45.99 14.77 10.70
CA LYS A 2 45.31 15.23 11.94
C LYS A 2 43.95 15.91 11.65
N LYS A 3 43.80 16.62 10.53
CA LYS A 3 42.52 17.23 10.14
C LYS A 3 41.47 16.19 9.72
N LYS A 4 41.86 15.10 9.05
CA LYS A 4 40.99 14.02 8.67
C LYS A 4 40.41 13.28 9.89
N SER A 5 41.26 12.98 10.86
CA SER A 5 40.88 12.32 12.10
C SER A 5 39.83 13.07 12.91
N LYS A 6 40.00 14.40 13.06
CA LYS A 6 39.04 15.26 13.76
C LYS A 6 37.68 15.33 13.05
N PHE A 7 37.70 15.38 11.74
CA PHE A 7 36.45 15.43 10.94
C PHE A 7 35.68 14.11 11.04
N GLU A 8 36.35 12.98 10.92
CA GLU A 8 35.73 11.66 11.04
C GLU A 8 35.10 11.44 12.43
N ASN A 9 35.78 11.83 13.49
CA ASN A 9 35.26 11.71 14.84
C ASN A 9 34.04 12.59 15.08
N LYS A 10 34.05 13.82 14.58
CA LYS A 10 32.90 14.72 14.67
C LYS A 10 31.70 14.18 13.91
N PHE A 11 31.92 13.62 12.71
CA PHE A 11 30.86 13.04 11.90
C PHE A 11 30.23 11.82 12.59
N LYS A 12 31.00 10.92 13.14
CA LYS A 12 30.51 9.75 13.87
C LYS A 12 29.68 10.14 15.10
N SER A 13 30.14 11.13 15.85
CA SER A 13 29.43 11.63 17.03
C SER A 13 28.07 12.22 16.66
N THR A 14 28.00 13.00 15.59
CA THR A 14 26.77 13.62 15.11
C THR A 14 25.77 12.57 14.62
N ALA A 15 26.23 11.57 13.85
CA ALA A 15 25.37 10.51 13.34
C ALA A 15 24.77 9.67 14.47
N ALA A 16 25.54 9.33 15.49
CA ALA A 16 25.04 8.57 16.64
C ALA A 16 24.00 9.38 17.44
N SER A 17 24.23 10.68 17.63
CA SER A 17 23.30 11.58 18.32
C SER A 17 21.99 11.73 17.55
N GLU A 18 22.05 11.93 16.24
CA GLU A 18 20.87 12.04 15.37
C GLU A 18 20.04 10.75 15.38
N SER A 19 20.67 9.58 15.33
CA SER A 19 20.00 8.30 15.37
C SER A 19 19.22 8.09 16.68
N ARG A 20 19.81 8.43 17.82
CA ARG A 20 19.13 8.35 19.13
C ARG A 20 17.95 9.29 19.21
N THR A 21 18.09 10.52 18.75
CA THR A 21 17.03 11.52 18.75
C THR A 21 15.88 11.10 17.84
N ALA A 22 16.18 10.55 16.66
CA ALA A 22 15.17 10.05 15.73
C ALA A 22 14.37 8.88 16.34
N ASN A 23 15.02 7.92 16.98
CA ASN A 23 14.36 6.80 17.62
C ASN A 23 13.39 7.24 18.73
N VAL A 24 13.80 8.19 19.57
CA VAL A 24 12.94 8.73 20.62
C VAL A 24 11.73 9.46 20.06
N ARG A 25 11.92 10.23 19.00
CA ARG A 25 10.82 10.92 18.31
C ARG A 25 9.83 9.94 17.69
N ASP A 26 10.34 8.89 17.05
CA ASP A 26 9.51 7.86 16.43
C ASP A 26 8.66 7.11 17.47
N GLU A 27 9.25 6.76 18.61
CA GLU A 27 8.54 6.14 19.73
C GLU A 27 7.41 7.01 20.27
N ARG A 28 7.65 8.32 20.40
CA ARG A 28 6.62 9.27 20.84
C ARG A 28 5.47 9.35 19.84
N LYS A 29 5.76 9.42 18.55
CA LYS A 29 4.73 9.43 17.52
C LYS A 29 3.84 8.21 17.58
N VAL A 30 4.43 7.03 17.74
CA VAL A 30 3.67 5.77 17.85
C VAL A 30 2.74 5.77 19.05
N LYS A 31 3.12 6.41 20.16
CA LYS A 31 2.28 6.49 21.36
C LYS A 31 1.14 7.50 21.22
N ASP A 32 1.37 8.62 20.55
CA ASP A 32 0.45 9.75 20.52
C ASP A 32 -0.50 9.73 19.32
N GLU A 33 -0.14 9.05 18.23
CA GLU A 33 -0.91 9.03 16.98
C GLU A 33 -1.14 7.60 16.49
N GLN A 34 -2.32 7.38 15.90
CA GLN A 34 -2.57 6.15 15.16
C GLN A 34 -1.66 6.11 13.91
N PRO A 35 -1.11 4.94 13.56
CA PRO A 35 -0.24 4.85 12.40
C PRO A 35 -0.98 5.21 11.11
N LYS A 36 -0.31 5.96 10.26
CA LYS A 36 -0.78 6.19 8.89
C LYS A 36 -0.61 4.93 8.06
N LEU A 37 -1.39 4.80 7.00
CA LEU A 37 -1.25 3.68 6.09
C LEU A 37 0.11 3.69 5.40
N SER A 38 0.64 2.49 5.19
CA SER A 38 1.84 2.26 4.40
C SER A 38 1.61 1.07 3.47
N PHE A 39 2.50 0.90 2.51
CA PHE A 39 2.42 -0.17 1.50
C PHE A 39 3.64 -1.07 1.58
N ASN A 40 3.41 -2.36 1.40
CA ASN A 40 4.49 -3.34 1.28
C ASN A 40 4.18 -4.23 0.08
N PHE A 41 5.05 -4.22 -0.91
CA PHE A 41 4.86 -4.90 -2.19
C PHE A 41 5.41 -6.34 -2.21
N LYS A 42 5.71 -6.93 -1.06
CA LYS A 42 6.34 -8.25 -1.01
C LYS A 42 5.56 -9.36 -1.72
N ASP A 43 4.25 -9.24 -1.77
CA ASP A 43 3.37 -10.25 -2.37
C ASP A 43 2.72 -9.78 -3.68
N PHE A 44 3.19 -8.65 -4.21
CA PHE A 44 2.69 -8.15 -5.48
C PHE A 44 2.98 -9.14 -6.60
N ASP A 45 1.93 -9.47 -7.36
CA ASP A 45 2.05 -10.37 -8.51
C ASP A 45 2.60 -9.58 -9.70
N PHE A 46 3.91 -9.62 -9.89
CA PHE A 46 4.58 -8.85 -10.94
C PHE A 46 4.10 -9.24 -12.34
N ASN A 47 3.77 -10.50 -12.55
CA ASN A 47 3.33 -10.99 -13.86
C ASN A 47 1.84 -10.80 -14.12
N GLN A 48 1.05 -10.54 -13.10
CA GLN A 48 -0.38 -10.22 -13.20
C GLN A 48 -1.14 -11.12 -14.18
N CYS A 49 -1.48 -12.32 -13.73
CA CYS A 49 -2.35 -13.19 -14.54
C CYS A 49 -3.67 -12.48 -14.85
N PRO A 50 -4.21 -12.62 -16.09
CA PRO A 50 -5.51 -12.03 -16.40
C PRO A 50 -6.59 -12.46 -15.39
N PRO A 51 -7.51 -11.57 -14.99
CA PRO A 51 -7.78 -10.23 -15.53
C PRO A 51 -6.91 -9.09 -14.99
N GLY A 52 -5.88 -9.37 -14.19
CA GLY A 52 -4.96 -8.35 -13.72
C GLY A 52 -4.13 -7.76 -14.86
N GLN A 53 -3.73 -6.51 -14.70
CA GLN A 53 -2.87 -5.84 -15.66
C GLN A 53 -1.46 -5.67 -15.08
N THR A 54 -0.47 -5.68 -15.98
CA THR A 54 0.92 -5.42 -15.61
C THR A 54 1.14 -3.93 -15.35
N LEU A 55 2.22 -3.61 -14.64
CA LEU A 55 2.64 -2.22 -14.46
C LEU A 55 2.96 -1.56 -15.80
N GLU A 56 3.55 -2.32 -16.73
CA GLU A 56 3.83 -1.85 -18.08
C GLU A 56 2.55 -1.42 -18.80
N LYS A 57 1.49 -2.22 -18.70
CA LYS A 57 0.20 -1.90 -19.29
C LYS A 57 -0.39 -0.63 -18.67
N TRP A 58 -0.30 -0.49 -17.36
CA TRP A 58 -0.76 0.72 -16.68
C TRP A 58 0.06 1.94 -17.06
N GLN A 59 1.34 1.77 -17.31
CA GLN A 59 2.18 2.86 -17.82
C GLN A 59 1.74 3.29 -19.22
N GLU A 60 1.51 2.34 -20.12
CA GLU A 60 1.03 2.62 -21.49
C GLU A 60 -0.31 3.36 -21.47
N GLU A 61 -1.18 3.02 -20.54
CA GLU A 61 -2.49 3.64 -20.38
C GLU A 61 -2.46 4.91 -19.52
N LYS A 62 -1.28 5.38 -19.16
CA LYS A 62 -1.05 6.61 -18.37
C LYS A 62 -1.76 6.57 -17.00
N MET A 63 -1.70 5.43 -16.35
CA MET A 63 -2.33 5.23 -15.03
C MET A 63 -1.34 5.15 -13.87
N LEU A 64 -0.03 5.03 -14.13
CA LEU A 64 0.94 4.91 -13.03
C LEU A 64 1.01 6.17 -12.19
N ASP A 65 0.91 7.35 -12.78
CA ASP A 65 0.87 8.60 -12.03
C ASP A 65 -0.37 8.68 -11.13
N LYS A 66 -1.50 8.16 -11.59
CA LYS A 66 -2.73 8.07 -10.80
C LYS A 66 -2.57 7.12 -9.62
N LEU A 67 -1.91 5.99 -9.85
CA LEU A 67 -1.62 5.00 -8.80
C LEU A 67 -0.73 5.58 -7.70
N VAL A 68 0.39 6.19 -8.10
CA VAL A 68 1.32 6.80 -7.14
C VAL A 68 0.67 7.97 -6.42
N GLY A 69 -0.10 8.79 -7.11
CA GLY A 69 -0.87 9.89 -6.51
C GLY A 69 -1.83 9.39 -5.45
N ARG A 70 -2.50 8.25 -5.70
CA ARG A 70 -3.37 7.62 -4.71
C ARG A 70 -2.60 7.11 -3.50
N PHE A 71 -1.42 6.56 -3.68
CA PHE A 71 -0.56 6.15 -2.57
C PHE A 71 -0.19 7.33 -1.67
N VAL A 72 0.22 8.44 -2.28
CA VAL A 72 0.57 9.66 -1.54
C VAL A 72 -0.61 10.13 -0.69
N GLU A 73 -1.80 10.15 -1.26
CA GLU A 73 -3.01 10.56 -0.55
C GLU A 73 -3.37 9.60 0.59
N VAL A 74 -3.41 8.30 0.30
CA VAL A 74 -3.81 7.27 1.27
C VAL A 74 -2.84 7.22 2.46
N CYS A 75 -1.55 7.41 2.23
CA CYS A 75 -0.53 7.43 3.29
C CYS A 75 -0.65 8.64 4.22
N SER A 76 -1.48 9.63 3.89
CA SER A 76 -1.79 10.74 4.79
C SER A 76 -2.90 10.41 5.79
N PHE A 77 -3.56 9.26 5.63
CA PHE A 77 -4.67 8.81 6.46
C PHE A 77 -4.29 7.59 7.31
N THR A 78 -4.96 7.47 8.45
CA THR A 78 -5.01 6.20 9.18
C THR A 78 -5.90 5.21 8.43
N ARG A 79 -5.85 3.94 8.79
CA ARG A 79 -6.73 2.92 8.20
C ARG A 79 -8.20 3.32 8.31
N GLN A 80 -8.64 3.75 9.48
CA GLN A 80 -10.02 4.16 9.72
C GLN A 80 -10.41 5.38 8.88
N GLU A 81 -9.53 6.38 8.81
CA GLU A 81 -9.77 7.58 7.99
C GLU A 81 -9.88 7.22 6.50
N ALA A 82 -9.01 6.35 6.00
CA ALA A 82 -9.06 5.92 4.60
C ALA A 82 -10.36 5.20 4.25
N VAL A 83 -10.87 4.37 5.18
CA VAL A 83 -12.19 3.72 5.02
C VAL A 83 -13.29 4.77 5.01
N GLN A 84 -13.27 5.74 5.91
CA GLN A 84 -14.26 6.81 5.97
C GLN A 84 -14.25 7.68 4.71
N GLN A 85 -13.08 7.92 4.13
CA GLN A 85 -12.94 8.66 2.87
C GLN A 85 -13.35 7.85 1.64
N GLY A 86 -13.65 6.57 1.80
CA GLY A 86 -14.02 5.71 0.67
C GLY A 86 -12.86 5.33 -0.22
N LEU A 87 -11.62 5.47 0.26
CA LEU A 87 -10.40 5.13 -0.49
C LEU A 87 -9.92 3.71 -0.23
N LEU A 88 -10.24 3.17 0.93
CA LEU A 88 -9.93 1.79 1.32
C LEU A 88 -11.23 1.07 1.64
N LYS A 89 -11.41 -0.11 1.07
CA LYS A 89 -12.51 -0.99 1.44
C LYS A 89 -11.96 -2.34 1.84
N VAL A 90 -12.30 -2.81 3.02
CA VAL A 90 -11.85 -4.10 3.56
C VAL A 90 -13.02 -5.07 3.51
N TYR A 91 -12.82 -6.18 2.81
CA TYR A 91 -13.84 -7.22 2.65
C TYR A 91 -13.66 -8.37 3.64
N GLY A 92 -12.43 -8.63 4.08
CA GLY A 92 -12.06 -9.79 4.87
C GLY A 92 -11.71 -10.98 3.98
N ASP A 93 -12.66 -11.88 3.78
CA ASP A 93 -12.42 -13.07 2.95
C ASP A 93 -12.20 -12.71 1.48
N PHE A 94 -11.49 -13.59 0.77
CA PHE A 94 -11.34 -13.46 -0.67
C PHE A 94 -12.72 -13.59 -1.33
N PRO A 95 -13.11 -12.69 -2.26
CA PRO A 95 -14.45 -12.69 -2.83
C PRO A 95 -14.74 -13.98 -3.60
N GLU A 96 -15.86 -14.63 -3.31
CA GLU A 96 -16.26 -15.89 -3.96
C GLU A 96 -16.50 -15.73 -5.46
N ASN A 97 -17.03 -14.57 -5.85
CA ASN A 97 -17.34 -14.27 -7.25
C ASN A 97 -16.22 -13.50 -7.96
N SER A 98 -15.03 -13.44 -7.35
CA SER A 98 -13.90 -12.76 -7.97
C SER A 98 -13.46 -13.43 -9.26
N HIS A 99 -13.07 -12.62 -10.24
CA HIS A 99 -12.43 -13.12 -11.46
C HIS A 99 -10.94 -13.43 -11.24
N PHE A 100 -10.40 -13.06 -10.08
CA PHE A 100 -9.04 -13.37 -9.68
C PHE A 100 -9.00 -14.63 -8.84
N LYS A 101 -7.81 -15.20 -8.72
CA LYS A 101 -7.55 -16.36 -7.84
C LYS A 101 -6.47 -16.00 -6.85
N ILE A 102 -6.53 -16.57 -5.66
CA ILE A 102 -5.50 -16.37 -4.65
C ILE A 102 -4.17 -16.93 -5.17
N PRO A 103 -3.12 -16.10 -5.26
CA PRO A 103 -1.81 -16.61 -5.69
C PRO A 103 -1.25 -17.65 -4.70
N PRO A 104 -0.58 -18.71 -5.21
CA PRO A 104 -0.06 -19.77 -4.34
C PRO A 104 0.95 -19.30 -3.29
N HIS A 105 1.61 -18.17 -3.51
CA HIS A 105 2.59 -17.64 -2.58
C HIS A 105 1.97 -16.94 -1.36
N ILE A 106 0.67 -16.64 -1.41
CA ILE A 106 -0.03 -16.05 -0.28
C ILE A 106 -0.68 -17.18 0.51
N LYS A 107 -0.14 -17.42 1.70
CA LYS A 107 -0.59 -18.51 2.57
C LYS A 107 -1.27 -17.96 3.81
N GLY A 108 -2.23 -18.72 4.31
CA GLY A 108 -2.98 -18.35 5.50
C GLY A 108 -4.14 -17.42 5.22
N GLU A 109 -4.84 -17.09 6.29
CA GLU A 109 -5.97 -16.17 6.22
C GLU A 109 -5.47 -14.74 6.33
N VAL A 110 -5.82 -13.93 5.35
CA VAL A 110 -5.53 -12.50 5.33
C VAL A 110 -6.82 -11.72 5.10
N SER A 111 -6.82 -10.47 5.50
CA SER A 111 -7.98 -9.60 5.32
C SER A 111 -7.89 -8.86 3.99
N TRP A 112 -8.61 -9.35 2.99
CA TRP A 112 -8.59 -8.81 1.62
C TRP A 112 -9.31 -7.47 1.54
N GLY A 113 -8.82 -6.62 0.66
CA GLY A 113 -9.37 -5.28 0.48
C GLY A 113 -8.90 -4.65 -0.82
N THR A 114 -9.39 -3.43 -1.05
CA THR A 114 -9.03 -2.66 -2.24
C THR A 114 -8.72 -1.21 -1.88
N ILE A 115 -7.74 -0.65 -2.58
CA ILE A 115 -7.55 0.80 -2.66
C ILE A 115 -8.32 1.25 -3.90
N ARG A 116 -9.22 2.20 -3.73
CA ARG A 116 -10.25 2.53 -4.71
C ARG A 116 -9.97 3.83 -5.46
N LYS A 117 -10.70 4.03 -6.55
CA LYS A 117 -10.74 5.31 -7.30
C LYS A 117 -9.37 5.75 -7.82
N ILE A 118 -8.65 4.85 -8.46
CA ILE A 118 -7.34 5.16 -9.03
C ILE A 118 -7.55 5.74 -10.43
N GLY A 119 -7.64 7.07 -10.53
CA GLY A 119 -7.85 7.75 -11.78
C GLY A 119 -9.24 7.55 -12.41
N GLY A 120 -10.21 7.05 -11.63
CA GLY A 120 -11.58 6.81 -12.10
C GLY A 120 -12.34 5.95 -11.10
N GLN A 121 -13.57 5.61 -11.43
CA GLN A 121 -14.45 4.85 -10.52
C GLN A 121 -14.13 3.34 -10.48
N LYS A 122 -13.72 2.78 -11.61
CA LYS A 122 -13.44 1.34 -11.73
C LYS A 122 -12.04 0.93 -11.29
N PRO A 123 -10.94 1.61 -11.69
CA PRO A 123 -9.60 1.12 -11.39
C PRO A 123 -9.32 1.12 -9.90
N ARG A 124 -8.76 0.01 -9.44
CA ARG A 124 -8.39 -0.18 -8.04
C ARG A 124 -7.21 -1.11 -7.91
N LEU A 125 -6.64 -1.10 -6.73
CA LEU A 125 -5.55 -1.97 -6.35
C LEU A 125 -6.10 -2.97 -5.35
N ALA A 126 -6.07 -4.24 -5.67
CA ALA A 126 -6.54 -5.29 -4.78
C ALA A 126 -5.37 -5.90 -4.02
N GLY A 127 -5.59 -6.27 -2.78
CA GLY A 127 -4.60 -6.88 -1.93
C GLY A 127 -5.17 -7.21 -0.56
N TYR A 128 -4.31 -7.20 0.44
CA TYR A 128 -4.75 -7.46 1.81
C TYR A 128 -4.11 -6.45 2.77
N ILE A 129 -4.70 -6.35 3.94
CA ILE A 129 -4.25 -5.39 4.94
C ILE A 129 -4.00 -6.11 6.27
N ILE A 130 -2.88 -5.76 6.90
CA ILE A 130 -2.55 -6.18 8.25
C ILE A 130 -2.26 -4.90 9.04
N GLU A 131 -3.10 -4.62 10.03
CA GLU A 131 -3.01 -3.38 10.81
C GLU A 131 -3.05 -2.14 9.91
N SER A 132 -1.96 -1.40 9.80
CA SER A 132 -1.88 -0.19 8.97
C SER A 132 -1.09 -0.40 7.67
N VAL A 133 -0.71 -1.64 7.35
CA VAL A 133 0.07 -1.95 6.15
C VAL A 133 -0.81 -2.62 5.12
N PHE A 134 -0.90 -2.03 3.94
CA PHE A 134 -1.57 -2.63 2.80
C PHE A 134 -0.56 -3.35 1.91
N TYR A 135 -0.88 -4.58 1.54
CA TYR A 135 -0.05 -5.44 0.71
C TYR A 135 -0.69 -5.59 -0.67
N PRO A 136 -0.30 -4.78 -1.65
CA PRO A 136 -0.85 -4.90 -3.00
C PRO A 136 -0.53 -6.25 -3.63
N VAL A 137 -1.50 -6.82 -4.33
CA VAL A 137 -1.36 -8.08 -5.04
C VAL A 137 -1.72 -7.92 -6.51
N PHE A 138 -2.86 -7.31 -6.82
CA PHE A 138 -3.37 -7.21 -8.18
C PHE A 138 -3.65 -5.77 -8.59
N LEU A 139 -3.36 -5.46 -9.86
CA LEU A 139 -3.86 -4.25 -10.52
C LEU A 139 -5.18 -4.59 -11.20
N ASP A 140 -6.27 -4.01 -10.73
CA ASP A 140 -7.63 -4.30 -11.17
C ASP A 140 -8.26 -3.09 -11.84
N LYS A 141 -8.02 -2.94 -13.13
CA LYS A 141 -8.53 -1.81 -13.91
C LYS A 141 -10.05 -1.87 -14.09
N ASP A 142 -10.60 -3.06 -14.25
CA ASP A 142 -11.98 -3.25 -14.68
C ASP A 142 -12.93 -3.62 -13.55
N HIS A 143 -12.47 -3.54 -12.31
CA HIS A 143 -13.28 -3.85 -11.12
C HIS A 143 -13.78 -5.29 -11.10
N LEU A 144 -12.87 -6.24 -11.33
CA LEU A 144 -13.19 -7.66 -11.39
C LEU A 144 -12.76 -8.45 -10.15
N PHE A 145 -12.02 -7.82 -9.25
CA PHE A 145 -11.64 -8.46 -7.99
C PHE A 145 -12.86 -8.70 -7.10
N TYR A 146 -13.69 -7.68 -6.94
CA TYR A 146 -14.97 -7.79 -6.24
C TYR A 146 -16.04 -7.21 -7.16
N PRO A 147 -16.55 -8.00 -8.13
CA PRO A 147 -17.50 -7.49 -9.09
C PRO A 147 -18.77 -7.00 -8.42
N SER A 148 -19.28 -5.86 -8.88
CA SER A 148 -20.57 -5.37 -8.43
C SER A 148 -21.67 -6.30 -8.92
N THR A 149 -22.50 -6.79 -8.00
CA THR A 149 -23.74 -7.43 -8.39
C THR A 149 -24.66 -6.35 -8.97
N LYS A 150 -25.03 -6.50 -10.24
CA LYS A 150 -26.04 -5.60 -10.82
C LYS A 150 -27.33 -5.80 -10.03
N LYS A 151 -27.75 -4.73 -9.36
CA LYS A 151 -29.09 -4.74 -8.77
C LYS A 151 -30.10 -4.86 -9.91
N HIS A 152 -30.77 -5.98 -9.94
CA HIS A 152 -31.89 -6.11 -10.86
C HIS A 152 -33.04 -5.26 -10.38
N THR A 153 -33.33 -4.32 -11.16
CA THR A 153 -34.56 -3.58 -11.01
C THR A 153 -35.67 -4.30 -11.76
#